data_b69f87a404a42aed9aa0294026cef220
#
_entry.id   b69f87a404a42aed9aa0294026cef220
#
_cell.length_a   1.000
_cell.length_b   1.000
_cell.length_c   1.000
_cell.angle_alpha   90.00
_cell.angle_beta   90.00
_cell.angle_gamma   90.00
#
_symmetry.space_group_name_H-M   'P 1'
#
loop_
_entity.id
_entity.type
_entity.pdbx_description
1 polymer ?
#
loop_
_entity_poly.entity_id
_entity_poly.type
_entity_poly.pdbx_seq_one_letter_code
_entity_poly.pdbx_strand_id
1 'polypeptide(L)'
;QAEQVLMFINRLTDEKNLDRSLMSRIEGTGWWQLSMQMETTWRASYNFLPALPGDRPAWLGDDDQVRLRAALDSGEGDPLNPETVCNRVGRCMGVVQLEHAPVQEFILTQEEIDALPAPEWMQTSDGHQYVLGRVGEPGPDSPLFVQFDGEMWFSQGMERTLNRAHEAGRIPAMHVFFLHSGGRENRWKELNGDNPIADYLVDVAFPHLEAVHGIKTDPQNIVINGQSLGGLSSLLAVLSRPEAFGGAIAQSSSLWQPQVMDRLDELEAA
;
A
#
# COMPACT_ATOMS: atom_id res chain seq x y z
N GLN A 1 22.95 -23.37 -13.04
CA GLN A 1 23.26 -22.47 -11.91
C GLN A 1 23.21 -21.03 -12.43
N ALA A 2 22.72 -20.10 -11.61
CA ALA A 2 22.73 -18.68 -11.94
C ALA A 2 24.17 -18.17 -12.12
N GLU A 3 24.35 -17.20 -13.03
CA GLU A 3 25.61 -16.48 -13.24
C GLU A 3 25.67 -15.25 -12.34
N GLN A 4 24.54 -14.61 -12.14
CA GLN A 4 24.37 -13.48 -11.22
C GLN A 4 23.06 -13.65 -10.44
N VAL A 5 23.00 -13.09 -9.23
CA VAL A 5 21.79 -13.02 -8.43
C VAL A 5 21.69 -11.62 -7.84
N LEU A 6 20.59 -10.95 -8.08
CA LEU A 6 20.25 -9.69 -7.42
C LEU A 6 19.26 -10.01 -6.28
N MET A 7 19.53 -9.49 -5.10
CA MET A 7 18.58 -9.52 -3.98
C MET A 7 17.84 -8.19 -3.93
N PHE A 8 16.57 -8.21 -4.28
CA PHE A 8 15.72 -7.03 -4.12
C PHE A 8 15.13 -7.02 -2.71
N ILE A 9 15.44 -5.98 -1.96
CA ILE A 9 14.90 -5.74 -0.62
C ILE A 9 14.05 -4.47 -0.69
N ASN A 10 12.76 -4.62 -0.42
CA ASN A 10 11.82 -3.51 -0.51
C ASN A 10 12.27 -2.33 0.36
N ARG A 11 12.33 -1.13 -0.24
CA ARG A 11 12.78 0.13 0.39
C ARG A 11 14.26 0.22 0.80
N LEU A 12 15.06 -0.83 0.63
CA LEU A 12 16.50 -0.80 0.86
C LEU A 12 17.32 -0.84 -0.41
N THR A 13 16.85 -1.60 -1.40
CA THR A 13 17.52 -1.63 -2.71
C THR A 13 17.45 -0.26 -3.36
N ASP A 14 18.60 0.30 -3.65
CA ASP A 14 18.71 1.54 -4.43
C ASP A 14 18.49 1.21 -5.91
N GLU A 15 17.30 1.51 -6.43
CA GLU A 15 16.92 1.22 -7.80
C GLU A 15 17.74 2.01 -8.84
N LYS A 16 18.48 3.04 -8.40
CA LYS A 16 19.43 3.80 -9.24
C LYS A 16 20.85 3.22 -9.20
N ASN A 17 21.13 2.32 -8.25
CA ASN A 17 22.45 1.71 -8.07
C ASN A 17 22.30 0.24 -7.64
N LEU A 18 21.81 -0.58 -8.54
CA LEU A 18 21.49 -1.99 -8.28
C LEU A 18 22.72 -2.86 -8.00
N ASP A 19 23.92 -2.41 -8.41
CA ASP A 19 25.17 -3.13 -8.15
C ASP A 19 25.39 -3.40 -6.66
N ARG A 20 24.89 -2.52 -5.78
CA ARG A 20 24.95 -2.69 -4.32
C ARG A 20 24.05 -3.82 -3.79
N SER A 21 23.14 -4.32 -4.61
CA SER A 21 22.22 -5.41 -4.29
C SER A 21 22.58 -6.71 -5.00
N LEU A 22 23.69 -6.74 -5.76
CA LEU A 22 24.21 -7.97 -6.35
C LEU A 22 24.86 -8.85 -5.25
N MET A 23 24.46 -10.11 -5.25
CA MET A 23 25.02 -11.10 -4.34
C MET A 23 26.37 -11.60 -4.84
N SER A 24 27.27 -11.90 -3.91
CA SER A 24 28.55 -12.54 -4.21
C SER A 24 28.44 -14.05 -4.04
N ARG A 25 29.01 -14.80 -4.98
CA ARG A 25 29.07 -16.26 -4.87
C ARG A 25 30.12 -16.67 -3.84
N ILE A 26 29.75 -17.62 -2.96
CA ILE A 26 30.72 -18.21 -2.05
C ILE A 26 31.50 -19.28 -2.82
N GLU A 27 32.81 -19.06 -2.99
CA GLU A 27 33.68 -19.92 -3.78
C GLU A 27 33.66 -21.38 -3.30
N GLY A 28 33.63 -22.32 -4.25
CA GLY A 28 33.56 -23.75 -3.95
C GLY A 28 32.20 -24.26 -3.46
N THR A 29 31.17 -23.41 -3.44
CA THR A 29 29.83 -23.77 -3.00
C THR A 29 28.76 -23.44 -4.04
N GLY A 30 27.50 -23.82 -3.77
CA GLY A 30 26.31 -23.35 -4.52
C GLY A 30 25.63 -22.13 -3.93
N TRP A 31 26.22 -21.51 -2.90
CA TRP A 31 25.59 -20.43 -2.11
C TRP A 31 25.99 -19.05 -2.60
N TRP A 32 25.07 -18.12 -2.41
CA TRP A 32 25.24 -16.69 -2.65
C TRP A 32 25.08 -15.94 -1.35
N GLN A 33 25.78 -14.82 -1.20
CA GLN A 33 25.70 -13.96 -0.01
C GLN A 33 25.61 -12.50 -0.38
N LEU A 34 24.88 -11.76 0.43
CA LEU A 34 24.84 -10.30 0.46
C LEU A 34 24.82 -9.85 1.93
N SER A 35 25.66 -8.91 2.27
CA SER A 35 25.67 -8.29 3.61
C SER A 35 25.21 -6.84 3.49
N MET A 36 24.23 -6.47 4.30
CA MET A 36 23.72 -5.10 4.37
C MET A 36 23.75 -4.60 5.80
N GLN A 37 24.12 -3.35 5.98
CA GLN A 37 24.01 -2.69 7.27
C GLN A 37 22.60 -2.09 7.40
N MET A 38 21.89 -2.47 8.46
CA MET A 38 20.52 -2.05 8.73
C MET A 38 20.38 -1.69 10.20
N GLU A 39 19.42 -0.84 10.51
CA GLU A 39 19.01 -0.63 11.90
C GLU A 39 18.24 -1.84 12.42
N THR A 40 18.42 -2.17 13.70
CA THR A 40 17.79 -3.36 14.31
C THR A 40 16.27 -3.31 14.37
N THR A 41 15.68 -2.14 14.11
CA THR A 41 14.23 -1.92 14.04
C THR A 41 13.60 -2.26 12.68
N TRP A 42 14.40 -2.66 11.70
CA TRP A 42 13.90 -2.94 10.37
C TRP A 42 13.12 -4.24 10.25
N ARG A 43 12.05 -4.16 9.46
CA ARG A 43 11.36 -5.29 8.83
C ARG A 43 11.26 -4.97 7.34
N ALA A 44 11.61 -5.92 6.48
CA ALA A 44 11.52 -5.76 5.03
C ALA A 44 11.15 -7.06 4.35
N SER A 45 10.43 -6.97 3.22
CA SER A 45 10.26 -8.08 2.31
C SER A 45 11.40 -8.09 1.28
N TYR A 46 11.77 -9.29 0.84
CA TYR A 46 12.83 -9.49 -0.15
C TYR A 46 12.52 -10.64 -1.10
N ASN A 47 13.11 -10.58 -2.27
CA ASN A 47 13.11 -11.66 -3.26
C ASN A 47 14.45 -11.73 -3.98
N PHE A 48 14.62 -12.77 -4.78
CA PHE A 48 15.81 -13.01 -5.58
C PHE A 48 15.49 -12.95 -7.07
N LEU A 49 16.39 -12.34 -7.83
CA LEU A 49 16.34 -12.30 -9.28
C LEU A 49 17.59 -13.03 -9.80
N PRO A 50 17.52 -14.33 -10.11
CA PRO A 50 18.63 -15.05 -10.72
C PRO A 50 18.71 -14.73 -12.21
N ALA A 51 19.92 -14.51 -12.73
CA ALA A 51 20.22 -14.48 -14.15
C ALA A 51 21.02 -15.73 -14.54
N LEU A 52 20.57 -16.43 -15.57
CA LEU A 52 21.26 -17.61 -16.09
C LEU A 52 22.40 -17.22 -17.06
N PRO A 53 23.39 -18.09 -17.27
CA PRO A 53 24.45 -17.84 -18.24
C PRO A 53 23.90 -17.55 -19.63
N GLY A 54 24.30 -16.40 -20.18
CA GLY A 54 23.87 -15.95 -21.50
C GLY A 54 22.54 -15.19 -21.53
N ASP A 55 21.82 -15.13 -20.42
CA ASP A 55 20.62 -14.29 -20.32
C ASP A 55 20.99 -12.84 -19.99
N ARG A 56 20.25 -11.90 -20.55
CA ARG A 56 20.33 -10.51 -20.10
C ARG A 56 19.56 -10.41 -18.78
N PRO A 57 20.21 -10.03 -17.66
CA PRO A 57 19.52 -9.89 -16.38
C PRO A 57 18.29 -8.97 -16.50
N ALA A 58 17.18 -9.37 -15.91
CA ALA A 58 15.91 -8.63 -15.99
C ALA A 58 15.99 -7.21 -15.42
N TRP A 59 16.94 -6.94 -14.54
CA TRP A 59 17.19 -5.62 -13.95
C TRP A 59 18.17 -4.75 -14.74
N LEU A 60 18.76 -5.26 -15.84
CA LEU A 60 19.66 -4.48 -16.68
C LEU A 60 18.90 -3.94 -17.90
N GLY A 61 18.93 -2.65 -18.04
CA GLY A 61 18.84 -2.05 -19.34
C GLY A 61 17.55 -1.46 -19.80
N ASP A 62 16.88 -0.67 -19.03
CA ASP A 62 16.06 0.41 -19.58
C ASP A 62 15.97 1.52 -18.54
N ASP A 63 16.07 2.79 -18.97
CA ASP A 63 15.76 3.95 -18.12
C ASP A 63 14.25 4.02 -17.77
N ASP A 64 13.48 2.95 -18.10
CA ASP A 64 12.06 2.84 -17.81
C ASP A 64 11.86 2.27 -16.39
N GLN A 65 11.64 3.17 -15.44
CA GLN A 65 11.35 2.85 -14.05
C GLN A 65 10.18 1.86 -13.86
N VAL A 66 9.22 1.89 -14.78
CA VAL A 66 8.03 1.00 -14.71
C VAL A 66 8.42 -0.43 -15.01
N ARG A 67 9.27 -0.63 -16.03
CA ARG A 67 9.76 -1.96 -16.41
C ARG A 67 10.72 -2.52 -15.37
N LEU A 68 11.63 -1.67 -14.88
CA LEU A 68 12.52 -2.07 -13.79
C LEU A 68 11.72 -2.54 -12.58
N ARG A 69 10.73 -1.75 -12.16
CA ARG A 69 9.89 -2.12 -11.01
C ARG A 69 9.13 -3.42 -11.25
N ALA A 70 8.59 -3.63 -12.44
CA ALA A 70 7.92 -4.87 -12.79
C ALA A 70 8.88 -6.08 -12.74
N ALA A 71 10.13 -5.90 -13.17
CA ALA A 71 11.16 -6.94 -13.07
C ALA A 71 11.48 -7.25 -11.59
N LEU A 72 11.71 -6.24 -10.76
CA LEU A 72 11.99 -6.40 -9.35
C LEU A 72 10.83 -7.08 -8.59
N ASP A 73 9.59 -6.73 -8.90
CA ASP A 73 8.38 -7.32 -8.32
C ASP A 73 8.14 -8.78 -8.76
N SER A 74 8.77 -9.24 -9.86
CA SER A 74 8.65 -10.61 -10.40
C SER A 74 9.64 -11.61 -9.82
N GLY A 75 10.54 -11.19 -8.93
CA GLY A 75 11.58 -12.03 -8.34
C GLY A 75 11.03 -13.27 -7.62
N GLU A 76 11.90 -14.25 -7.43
CA GLU A 76 11.60 -15.50 -6.75
C GLU A 76 11.66 -15.33 -5.23
N GLY A 77 10.70 -15.90 -4.51
CA GLY A 77 10.71 -15.93 -3.05
C GLY A 77 11.80 -16.83 -2.48
N ASP A 78 12.04 -16.71 -1.19
CA ASP A 78 12.99 -17.58 -0.47
C ASP A 78 12.28 -18.87 -0.02
N PRO A 79 12.61 -20.03 -0.60
CA PRO A 79 11.98 -21.29 -0.21
C PRO A 79 12.39 -21.77 1.19
N LEU A 80 13.42 -21.18 1.78
CA LEU A 80 13.90 -21.53 3.11
C LEU A 80 13.34 -20.65 4.21
N ASN A 81 12.67 -19.54 3.84
CA ASN A 81 12.05 -18.65 4.80
C ASN A 81 10.52 -18.89 4.83
N PRO A 82 9.98 -19.42 5.94
CA PRO A 82 8.54 -19.65 6.07
C PRO A 82 7.74 -18.34 6.21
N GLU A 83 8.39 -17.26 6.63
CA GLU A 83 7.72 -15.96 6.77
C GLU A 83 7.69 -15.25 5.42
N THR A 84 6.49 -15.10 4.88
CA THR A 84 6.29 -14.52 3.56
C THR A 84 5.18 -13.47 3.55
N VAL A 85 5.24 -12.59 2.58
CA VAL A 85 4.17 -11.65 2.22
C VAL A 85 4.03 -11.63 0.71
N CYS A 86 2.79 -11.71 0.22
CA CYS A 86 2.54 -11.69 -1.22
C CYS A 86 2.26 -10.26 -1.69
N ASN A 87 2.88 -9.88 -2.82
CA ASN A 87 2.63 -8.59 -3.44
C ASN A 87 1.33 -8.63 -4.26
N ARG A 88 0.92 -7.45 -4.77
CA ARG A 88 -0.32 -7.28 -5.55
C ARG A 88 -0.41 -8.10 -6.84
N VAL A 89 0.70 -8.66 -7.33
CA VAL A 89 0.72 -9.53 -8.51
C VAL A 89 0.78 -11.03 -8.12
N GLY A 90 0.55 -11.34 -6.84
CA GLY A 90 0.50 -12.71 -6.32
C GLY A 90 1.87 -13.37 -6.17
N ARG A 91 2.98 -12.61 -6.20
CA ARG A 91 4.32 -13.14 -5.90
C ARG A 91 4.62 -12.99 -4.43
N CYS A 92 4.94 -14.11 -3.79
CA CYS A 92 5.28 -14.11 -2.37
C CYS A 92 6.77 -13.91 -2.18
N MET A 93 7.12 -12.98 -1.32
CA MET A 93 8.48 -12.59 -0.95
C MET A 93 8.78 -13.05 0.46
N GLY A 94 10.03 -13.39 0.75
CA GLY A 94 10.46 -13.63 2.13
C GLY A 94 10.37 -12.35 2.96
N VAL A 95 10.11 -12.48 4.26
CA VAL A 95 10.16 -11.37 5.21
C VAL A 95 11.35 -11.57 6.13
N VAL A 96 12.18 -10.54 6.26
CA VAL A 96 13.21 -10.46 7.30
C VAL A 96 12.75 -9.48 8.37
N GLN A 97 12.80 -9.91 9.61
CA GLN A 97 12.51 -9.09 10.77
C GLN A 97 13.72 -9.10 11.70
N LEU A 98 14.28 -7.92 11.99
CA LEU A 98 15.38 -7.77 12.91
C LEU A 98 14.90 -7.68 14.36
N GLU A 99 15.84 -7.83 15.31
CA GLU A 99 15.56 -8.07 16.74
C GLU A 99 14.64 -7.04 17.39
N HIS A 100 14.76 -5.76 17.01
CA HIS A 100 13.97 -4.67 17.59
C HIS A 100 12.87 -4.14 16.64
N ALA A 101 12.54 -4.89 15.59
CA ALA A 101 11.43 -4.50 14.71
C ALA A 101 10.13 -4.41 15.50
N PRO A 102 9.32 -3.35 15.33
CA PRO A 102 8.06 -3.21 16.04
C PRO A 102 7.14 -4.41 15.81
N VAL A 103 6.54 -4.90 16.89
CA VAL A 103 5.55 -5.99 16.80
C VAL A 103 4.32 -5.50 16.04
N GLN A 104 3.84 -6.31 15.12
CA GLN A 104 2.59 -6.07 14.40
C GLN A 104 1.48 -6.85 15.09
N GLU A 105 0.84 -6.22 16.09
CA GLU A 105 -0.06 -6.89 17.01
C GLU A 105 -1.34 -7.44 16.37
N PHE A 106 -1.83 -6.82 15.30
CA PHE A 106 -3.19 -7.07 14.79
C PHE A 106 -3.24 -7.66 13.38
N ILE A 107 -2.08 -7.84 12.72
CA ILE A 107 -2.06 -8.37 11.35
C ILE A 107 -2.51 -9.85 11.33
N LEU A 108 -3.04 -10.24 10.18
CA LEU A 108 -3.43 -11.62 9.91
C LEU A 108 -2.23 -12.44 9.45
N THR A 109 -2.25 -13.72 9.77
CA THR A 109 -1.37 -14.71 9.12
C THR A 109 -1.81 -14.95 7.69
N GLN A 110 -0.95 -15.54 6.85
CA GLN A 110 -1.32 -15.88 5.48
C GLN A 110 -2.51 -16.87 5.44
N GLU A 111 -2.55 -17.84 6.35
CA GLU A 111 -3.67 -18.78 6.47
C GLU A 111 -5.00 -18.07 6.76
N GLU A 112 -4.97 -17.06 7.62
CA GLU A 112 -6.17 -16.26 7.92
C GLU A 112 -6.58 -15.39 6.72
N ILE A 113 -5.62 -14.86 5.97
CA ILE A 113 -5.88 -14.10 4.74
C ILE A 113 -6.51 -15.01 3.67
N ASP A 114 -5.95 -16.20 3.47
CA ASP A 114 -6.44 -17.17 2.48
C ASP A 114 -7.86 -17.68 2.81
N ALA A 115 -8.25 -17.62 4.09
CA ALA A 115 -9.59 -17.98 4.56
C ALA A 115 -10.62 -16.84 4.48
N LEU A 116 -10.22 -15.62 4.06
CA LEU A 116 -11.15 -14.51 3.95
C LEU A 116 -12.18 -14.73 2.84
N PRO A 117 -13.43 -14.30 3.03
CA PRO A 117 -14.42 -14.35 1.97
C PRO A 117 -14.05 -13.41 0.82
N ALA A 118 -14.50 -13.76 -0.39
CA ALA A 118 -14.38 -12.84 -1.52
C ALA A 118 -15.18 -11.54 -1.24
N PRO A 119 -14.66 -10.38 -1.67
CA PRO A 119 -15.34 -9.11 -1.48
C PRO A 119 -16.64 -9.03 -2.29
N GLU A 120 -17.68 -8.47 -1.69
CA GLU A 120 -18.89 -8.06 -2.41
C GLU A 120 -18.75 -6.62 -2.86
N TRP A 121 -18.37 -6.43 -4.14
CA TRP A 121 -18.19 -5.11 -4.71
C TRP A 121 -19.54 -4.47 -5.03
N MET A 122 -19.77 -3.32 -4.43
CA MET A 122 -20.87 -2.40 -4.75
C MET A 122 -20.38 -1.31 -5.72
N GLN A 123 -21.32 -0.52 -6.25
CA GLN A 123 -20.99 0.58 -7.15
C GLN A 123 -21.72 1.86 -6.75
N THR A 124 -21.06 2.97 -6.91
CA THR A 124 -21.67 4.29 -6.89
C THR A 124 -22.37 4.58 -8.22
N SER A 125 -23.15 5.65 -8.29
CA SER A 125 -23.95 5.99 -9.49
C SER A 125 -23.11 6.25 -10.74
N ASP A 126 -21.86 6.63 -10.59
CA ASP A 126 -20.91 6.88 -11.68
C ASP A 126 -20.02 5.68 -12.01
N GLY A 127 -20.21 4.55 -11.30
CA GLY A 127 -19.57 3.27 -11.59
C GLY A 127 -18.30 2.95 -10.81
N HIS A 128 -17.85 3.80 -9.89
CA HIS A 128 -16.74 3.44 -8.99
C HIS A 128 -17.14 2.29 -8.09
N GLN A 129 -16.26 1.30 -7.98
CA GLN A 129 -16.46 0.13 -7.13
C GLN A 129 -15.95 0.36 -5.72
N TYR A 130 -16.66 -0.16 -4.75
CA TYR A 130 -16.27 -0.10 -3.34
C TYR A 130 -16.76 -1.31 -2.54
N VAL A 131 -16.13 -1.54 -1.39
CA VAL A 131 -16.65 -2.39 -0.32
C VAL A 131 -16.87 -1.50 0.90
N LEU A 132 -18.01 -1.68 1.57
CA LEU A 132 -18.27 -1.01 2.85
C LEU A 132 -17.99 -1.99 3.99
N GLY A 133 -16.84 -1.83 4.62
CA GLY A 133 -16.44 -2.57 5.81
C GLY A 133 -17.00 -1.97 7.09
N ARG A 134 -17.02 -2.78 8.14
CA ARG A 134 -17.50 -2.40 9.47
C ARG A 134 -16.50 -2.82 10.54
N VAL A 135 -16.16 -1.90 11.41
CA VAL A 135 -15.33 -2.13 12.58
C VAL A 135 -16.17 -1.96 13.83
N GLY A 136 -16.29 -3.01 14.62
CA GLY A 136 -17.24 -3.06 15.74
C GLY A 136 -18.69 -2.93 15.25
N GLU A 137 -19.48 -2.21 16.02
CA GLU A 137 -20.91 -1.93 15.73
C GLU A 137 -21.11 -0.44 15.44
N PRO A 138 -20.73 0.06 14.24
CA PRO A 138 -20.86 1.47 13.90
C PRO A 138 -22.33 1.85 13.68
N GLY A 139 -22.73 3.00 14.24
CA GLY A 139 -24.00 3.66 13.98
C GLY A 139 -23.87 4.72 12.87
N PRO A 140 -24.99 5.40 12.52
CA PRO A 140 -25.01 6.40 11.46
C PRO A 140 -24.02 7.55 11.64
N ASP A 141 -23.72 7.93 12.86
CA ASP A 141 -22.83 9.05 13.23
C ASP A 141 -21.40 8.60 13.54
N SER A 142 -21.08 7.32 13.34
CA SER A 142 -19.73 6.79 13.59
C SER A 142 -18.74 7.31 12.55
N PRO A 143 -17.43 7.38 12.90
CA PRO A 143 -16.40 7.80 11.97
C PRO A 143 -16.42 7.01 10.66
N LEU A 144 -16.10 7.70 9.56
CA LEU A 144 -15.88 7.13 8.24
C LEU A 144 -14.38 7.13 7.91
N PHE A 145 -13.83 5.95 7.71
CA PHE A 145 -12.46 5.78 7.25
C PHE A 145 -12.45 5.45 5.77
N VAL A 146 -11.90 6.35 4.96
CA VAL A 146 -11.78 6.16 3.51
C VAL A 146 -10.42 5.55 3.19
N GLN A 147 -10.42 4.38 2.57
CA GLN A 147 -9.21 3.64 2.21
C GLN A 147 -9.04 3.59 0.70
N PHE A 148 -8.02 4.24 0.17
CA PHE A 148 -7.60 4.07 -1.23
C PHE A 148 -6.96 2.71 -1.48
N ASP A 149 -6.93 2.29 -2.74
CA ASP A 149 -6.48 0.95 -3.14
C ASP A 149 -7.27 -0.15 -2.39
N GLY A 150 -8.57 0.04 -2.26
CA GLY A 150 -9.46 -0.75 -1.42
C GLY A 150 -9.43 -2.24 -1.73
N GLU A 151 -9.26 -2.63 -3.00
CA GLU A 151 -9.13 -4.01 -3.43
C GLU A 151 -7.91 -4.71 -2.82
N MET A 152 -6.81 -3.99 -2.70
CA MET A 152 -5.59 -4.53 -2.13
C MET A 152 -5.70 -4.66 -0.61
N TRP A 153 -6.14 -3.59 0.06
CA TRP A 153 -6.20 -3.58 1.51
C TRP A 153 -7.28 -4.50 2.08
N PHE A 154 -8.43 -4.57 1.40
CA PHE A 154 -9.49 -5.51 1.78
C PHE A 154 -9.04 -6.96 1.64
N SER A 155 -8.39 -7.31 0.51
CA SER A 155 -7.87 -8.66 0.27
C SER A 155 -6.74 -9.06 1.24
N GLN A 156 -6.02 -8.09 1.82
CA GLN A 156 -5.03 -8.33 2.87
C GLN A 156 -5.64 -8.37 4.28
N GLY A 157 -6.96 -8.36 4.39
CA GLY A 157 -7.66 -8.50 5.67
C GLY A 157 -7.63 -7.26 6.56
N MET A 158 -7.51 -6.06 5.97
CA MET A 158 -7.46 -4.82 6.75
C MET A 158 -8.69 -4.63 7.63
N GLU A 159 -9.89 -4.96 7.17
CA GLU A 159 -11.10 -4.87 7.98
C GLU A 159 -10.99 -5.72 9.26
N ARG A 160 -10.50 -6.96 9.15
CA ARG A 160 -10.30 -7.84 10.29
C ARG A 160 -9.18 -7.36 11.22
N THR A 161 -8.10 -6.83 10.65
CA THR A 161 -7.02 -6.17 11.40
C THR A 161 -7.56 -5.01 12.24
N LEU A 162 -8.39 -4.16 11.64
CA LEU A 162 -9.03 -3.04 12.33
C LEU A 162 -10.02 -3.52 13.41
N ASN A 163 -10.77 -4.59 13.16
CA ASN A 163 -11.65 -5.19 14.18
C ASN A 163 -10.86 -5.70 15.38
N ARG A 164 -9.73 -6.37 15.19
CA ARG A 164 -8.83 -6.77 16.30
C ARG A 164 -8.34 -5.56 17.12
N ALA A 165 -7.97 -4.48 16.43
CA ALA A 165 -7.55 -3.25 17.11
C ALA A 165 -8.71 -2.60 17.89
N HIS A 166 -9.94 -2.67 17.37
CA HIS A 166 -11.14 -2.21 18.04
C HIS A 166 -11.45 -3.07 19.30
N GLU A 167 -11.44 -4.39 19.17
CA GLU A 167 -11.62 -5.33 20.27
C GLU A 167 -10.60 -5.12 21.40
N ALA A 168 -9.37 -4.71 21.04
CA ALA A 168 -8.32 -4.32 21.98
C ALA A 168 -8.49 -2.89 22.55
N GLY A 169 -9.56 -2.17 22.19
CA GLY A 169 -9.84 -0.81 22.66
C GLY A 169 -8.90 0.26 22.11
N ARG A 170 -8.22 -0.01 20.99
CA ARG A 170 -7.22 0.91 20.40
C ARG A 170 -7.84 1.91 19.41
N ILE A 171 -8.95 1.57 18.78
CA ILE A 171 -9.69 2.42 17.85
C ILE A 171 -11.19 2.33 18.11
N PRO A 172 -11.97 3.35 17.73
CA PRO A 172 -13.43 3.34 17.87
C PRO A 172 -14.09 2.40 16.86
N ALA A 173 -15.38 2.13 17.05
CA ALA A 173 -16.23 1.56 16.01
C ALA A 173 -16.34 2.57 14.86
N MET A 174 -16.25 2.10 13.60
CA MET A 174 -16.27 2.97 12.42
C MET A 174 -16.70 2.23 11.16
N HIS A 175 -17.17 2.98 10.18
CA HIS A 175 -17.33 2.51 8.80
C HIS A 175 -16.01 2.61 8.04
N VAL A 176 -15.74 1.67 7.13
CA VAL A 176 -14.57 1.70 6.27
C VAL A 176 -15.01 1.65 4.81
N PHE A 177 -14.76 2.72 4.08
CA PHE A 177 -15.04 2.80 2.65
C PHE A 177 -13.80 2.39 1.86
N PHE A 178 -13.73 1.12 1.46
CA PHE A 178 -12.66 0.58 0.63
C PHE A 178 -12.92 0.93 -0.83
N LEU A 179 -12.33 2.00 -1.31
CA LEU A 179 -12.48 2.46 -2.69
C LEU A 179 -11.55 1.70 -3.62
N HIS A 180 -12.11 1.02 -4.60
CA HIS A 180 -11.37 0.27 -5.62
C HIS A 180 -10.65 1.22 -6.57
N SER A 181 -9.37 0.95 -6.85
CA SER A 181 -8.54 1.82 -7.69
C SER A 181 -8.91 1.82 -9.19
N GLY A 182 -9.77 0.91 -9.62
CA GLY A 182 -10.11 0.75 -11.05
C GLY A 182 -8.96 0.24 -11.91
N GLY A 183 -7.88 -0.24 -11.29
CA GLY A 183 -6.67 -0.71 -11.95
C GLY A 183 -5.61 0.37 -12.14
N ARG A 184 -4.45 -0.03 -12.66
CA ARG A 184 -3.23 0.80 -12.66
C ARG A 184 -3.39 2.14 -13.37
N GLU A 185 -4.03 2.14 -14.52
CA GLU A 185 -4.19 3.36 -15.34
C GLU A 185 -5.16 4.33 -14.68
N ASN A 186 -6.31 3.82 -14.20
CA ASN A 186 -7.30 4.64 -13.50
C ASN A 186 -6.73 5.17 -12.18
N ARG A 187 -6.06 4.32 -11.42
CA ARG A 187 -5.35 4.70 -10.21
C ARG A 187 -4.39 5.88 -10.42
N TRP A 188 -3.66 5.86 -11.54
CA TRP A 188 -2.76 6.97 -11.87
C TRP A 188 -3.53 8.25 -12.17
N LYS A 189 -4.62 8.18 -12.91
CA LYS A 189 -5.45 9.34 -13.24
C LYS A 189 -6.09 9.98 -12.01
N GLU A 190 -6.54 9.15 -11.08
CA GLU A 190 -7.30 9.62 -9.91
C GLU A 190 -6.43 10.04 -8.73
N LEU A 191 -5.28 9.38 -8.54
CA LEU A 191 -4.42 9.57 -7.37
C LEU A 191 -3.11 10.32 -7.68
N ASN A 192 -2.97 10.90 -8.85
CA ASN A 192 -1.83 11.77 -9.16
C ASN A 192 -2.01 13.17 -8.52
N GLY A 193 -1.07 14.06 -8.79
CA GLY A 193 -1.05 15.38 -8.20
C GLY A 193 -2.25 16.29 -8.54
N ASP A 194 -3.03 15.99 -9.58
CA ASP A 194 -4.26 16.73 -9.92
C ASP A 194 -5.43 16.36 -9.01
N ASN A 195 -5.34 15.21 -8.37
CA ASN A 195 -6.22 14.71 -7.31
C ASN A 195 -7.74 14.88 -7.53
N PRO A 196 -8.31 14.46 -8.67
CA PRO A 196 -9.75 14.57 -8.92
C PRO A 196 -10.60 13.72 -7.97
N ILE A 197 -9.97 12.73 -7.31
CA ILE A 197 -10.66 11.82 -6.40
C ILE A 197 -11.24 12.52 -5.16
N ALA A 198 -10.66 13.65 -4.73
CA ALA A 198 -11.21 14.43 -3.62
C ALA A 198 -12.60 14.98 -3.94
N ASP A 199 -12.77 15.54 -5.14
CA ASP A 199 -14.07 16.03 -5.61
C ASP A 199 -15.07 14.88 -5.79
N TYR A 200 -14.62 13.76 -6.36
CA TYR A 200 -15.46 12.56 -6.43
C TYR A 200 -15.96 12.10 -5.06
N LEU A 201 -15.09 12.06 -4.05
CA LEU A 201 -15.51 11.66 -2.70
C LEU A 201 -16.60 12.57 -2.15
N VAL A 202 -16.40 13.89 -2.28
CA VAL A 202 -17.32 14.90 -1.72
C VAL A 202 -18.63 14.98 -2.51
N ASP A 203 -18.55 14.99 -3.84
CA ASP A 203 -19.70 15.31 -4.68
C ASP A 203 -20.51 14.04 -5.07
N VAL A 204 -19.92 12.83 -4.99
CA VAL A 204 -20.56 11.60 -5.41
C VAL A 204 -20.61 10.55 -4.30
N ALA A 205 -19.43 10.18 -3.73
CA ALA A 205 -19.35 9.05 -2.83
C ALA A 205 -20.04 9.32 -1.49
N PHE A 206 -19.81 10.47 -0.86
CA PHE A 206 -20.42 10.79 0.44
C PHE A 206 -21.95 10.93 0.35
N PRO A 207 -22.52 11.67 -0.61
CA PRO A 207 -23.97 11.66 -0.82
C PRO A 207 -24.55 10.27 -1.08
N HIS A 208 -23.82 9.41 -1.80
CA HIS A 208 -24.23 8.03 -2.03
C HIS A 208 -24.27 7.23 -0.72
N LEU A 209 -23.23 7.33 0.12
CA LEU A 209 -23.18 6.64 1.41
C LEU A 209 -24.32 7.07 2.34
N GLU A 210 -24.67 8.35 2.35
CA GLU A 210 -25.80 8.88 3.11
C GLU A 210 -27.14 8.31 2.60
N ALA A 211 -27.35 8.37 1.28
CA ALA A 211 -28.61 7.97 0.67
C ALA A 211 -28.87 6.46 0.72
N VAL A 212 -27.81 5.64 0.51
CA VAL A 212 -27.95 4.18 0.37
C VAL A 212 -27.74 3.46 1.69
N HIS A 213 -26.80 3.93 2.52
CA HIS A 213 -26.38 3.25 3.74
C HIS A 213 -26.78 3.99 5.02
N GLY A 214 -27.29 5.22 4.91
CA GLY A 214 -27.67 6.05 6.07
C GLY A 214 -26.47 6.50 6.92
N ILE A 215 -25.26 6.48 6.36
CA ILE A 215 -24.03 6.90 7.03
C ILE A 215 -23.92 8.42 6.90
N LYS A 216 -23.85 9.13 8.02
CA LYS A 216 -23.62 10.59 7.99
C LYS A 216 -22.17 10.90 7.73
N THR A 217 -21.93 11.77 6.79
CA THR A 217 -20.58 12.18 6.35
C THR A 217 -20.19 13.51 6.98
N ASP A 218 -20.18 13.57 8.33
CA ASP A 218 -19.68 14.73 9.05
C ASP A 218 -18.16 14.87 8.80
N PRO A 219 -17.70 15.99 8.24
CA PRO A 219 -16.29 16.22 7.93
C PRO A 219 -15.34 15.91 9.10
N GLN A 220 -15.69 16.27 10.31
CA GLN A 220 -14.84 16.06 11.49
C GLN A 220 -14.61 14.57 11.81
N ASN A 221 -15.48 13.71 11.33
CA ASN A 221 -15.44 12.26 11.54
C ASN A 221 -14.89 11.50 10.32
N ILE A 222 -14.46 12.18 9.26
CA ILE A 222 -13.92 11.55 8.06
C ILE A 222 -12.40 11.58 8.08
N VAL A 223 -11.79 10.38 8.04
CA VAL A 223 -10.34 10.21 7.89
C VAL A 223 -10.05 9.49 6.58
N ILE A 224 -9.21 10.10 5.76
CA ILE A 224 -8.80 9.56 4.47
C ILE A 224 -7.40 8.93 4.57
N ASN A 225 -7.24 7.74 4.04
CA ASN A 225 -5.99 6.98 4.15
C ASN A 225 -5.54 6.42 2.81
N GLY A 226 -4.23 6.45 2.59
CA GLY A 226 -3.62 5.81 1.44
C GLY A 226 -2.12 5.68 1.53
N GLN A 227 -1.57 4.85 0.65
CA GLN A 227 -0.14 4.61 0.52
C GLN A 227 0.38 5.08 -0.85
N SER A 228 1.61 5.59 -0.90
CA SER A 228 2.26 6.04 -2.14
C SER A 228 1.46 7.17 -2.81
N LEU A 229 0.91 6.97 -4.02
CA LEU A 229 -0.02 7.91 -4.66
C LEU A 229 -1.29 8.12 -3.83
N GLY A 230 -1.81 7.08 -3.18
CA GLY A 230 -2.94 7.21 -2.25
C GLY A 230 -2.60 8.09 -1.05
N GLY A 231 -1.36 8.03 -0.54
CA GLY A 231 -0.89 8.93 0.51
C GLY A 231 -0.75 10.38 0.03
N LEU A 232 -0.25 10.58 -1.18
CA LEU A 232 -0.22 11.89 -1.84
C LEU A 232 -1.63 12.48 -1.96
N SER A 233 -2.57 11.69 -2.51
CA SER A 233 -3.98 12.11 -2.66
C SER A 233 -4.66 12.39 -1.33
N SER A 234 -4.35 11.62 -0.28
CA SER A 234 -4.89 11.86 1.06
C SER A 234 -4.47 13.22 1.61
N LEU A 235 -3.19 13.60 1.44
CA LEU A 235 -2.69 14.91 1.84
C LEU A 235 -3.36 16.02 1.02
N LEU A 236 -3.35 15.88 -0.31
CA LEU A 236 -3.94 16.87 -1.20
C LEU A 236 -5.44 17.05 -0.98
N ALA A 237 -6.17 15.98 -0.65
CA ALA A 237 -7.60 16.08 -0.33
C ALA A 237 -7.86 16.99 0.88
N VAL A 238 -7.14 16.77 1.97
CA VAL A 238 -7.28 17.61 3.18
C VAL A 238 -6.82 19.04 2.94
N LEU A 239 -5.76 19.24 2.16
CA LEU A 239 -5.26 20.59 1.85
C LEU A 239 -6.18 21.37 0.88
N SER A 240 -6.84 20.67 -0.04
CA SER A 240 -7.70 21.27 -1.06
C SER A 240 -9.15 21.43 -0.62
N ARG A 241 -9.65 20.51 0.22
CA ARG A 241 -11.04 20.49 0.72
C ARG A 241 -11.06 20.32 2.25
N PRO A 242 -10.43 21.24 3.01
CA PRO A 242 -10.34 21.13 4.48
C PRO A 242 -11.70 21.12 5.17
N GLU A 243 -12.74 21.62 4.51
CA GLU A 243 -14.12 21.58 5.00
C GLU A 243 -14.76 20.19 4.90
N ALA A 244 -14.17 19.27 4.14
CA ALA A 244 -14.77 17.96 3.86
C ALA A 244 -14.11 16.79 4.62
N PHE A 245 -12.92 16.99 5.20
CA PHE A 245 -12.15 15.92 5.83
C PHE A 245 -11.61 16.36 7.19
N GLY A 246 -11.75 15.50 8.20
CA GLY A 246 -11.20 15.72 9.54
C GLY A 246 -9.71 15.42 9.64
N GLY A 247 -9.17 14.61 8.72
CA GLY A 247 -7.75 14.31 8.70
C GLY A 247 -7.33 13.30 7.63
N ALA A 248 -6.01 13.17 7.48
CA ALA A 248 -5.39 12.21 6.58
C ALA A 248 -4.34 11.34 7.28
N ILE A 249 -4.29 10.06 6.91
CA ILE A 249 -3.19 9.15 7.24
C ILE A 249 -2.44 8.86 5.95
N ALA A 250 -1.28 9.48 5.77
CA ALA A 250 -0.52 9.43 4.54
C ALA A 250 0.70 8.52 4.71
N GLN A 251 0.62 7.31 4.14
CA GLN A 251 1.67 6.30 4.29
C GLN A 251 2.64 6.34 3.12
N SER A 252 3.93 6.56 3.39
CA SER A 252 5.00 6.57 2.37
C SER A 252 4.59 7.33 1.10
N SER A 253 4.07 8.53 1.27
CA SER A 253 3.49 9.36 0.21
C SER A 253 4.47 9.63 -0.92
N SER A 254 3.96 9.74 -2.15
CA SER A 254 4.73 10.03 -3.36
C SER A 254 5.14 11.52 -3.43
N LEU A 255 5.82 12.03 -2.40
CA LEU A 255 6.23 13.44 -2.27
C LEU A 255 7.36 13.86 -3.23
N TRP A 256 7.76 12.99 -4.14
CA TRP A 256 8.58 13.35 -5.30
C TRP A 256 7.78 14.16 -6.34
N GLN A 257 6.45 14.21 -6.22
CA GLN A 257 5.57 15.12 -6.92
C GLN A 257 5.47 16.43 -6.12
N PRO A 258 5.57 17.62 -6.75
CA PRO A 258 5.69 18.90 -6.05
C PRO A 258 4.36 19.41 -5.45
N GLN A 259 3.21 18.92 -5.91
CA GLN A 259 1.91 19.54 -5.67
C GLN A 259 1.53 19.73 -4.20
N VAL A 260 2.00 18.85 -3.30
CA VAL A 260 1.77 19.05 -1.85
C VAL A 260 2.51 20.28 -1.35
N MET A 261 3.77 20.45 -1.77
CA MET A 261 4.56 21.61 -1.37
C MET A 261 4.01 22.90 -1.98
N ASP A 262 3.67 22.86 -3.27
CA ASP A 262 3.06 24.00 -3.96
C ASP A 262 1.77 24.45 -3.26
N ARG A 263 0.94 23.48 -2.82
CA ARG A 263 -0.29 23.79 -2.09
C ARG A 263 -0.06 24.34 -0.70
N LEU A 264 0.96 23.85 0.01
CA LEU A 264 1.33 24.41 1.32
C LEU A 264 1.84 25.84 1.18
N ASP A 265 2.69 26.12 0.18
CA ASP A 265 3.19 27.47 -0.10
C ASP A 265 2.04 28.45 -0.43
N GLU A 266 1.03 28.01 -1.18
CA GLU A 266 -0.18 28.80 -1.45
C GLU A 266 -0.95 29.13 -0.16
N LEU A 267 -1.10 28.16 0.76
CA LEU A 267 -1.80 28.34 2.02
C LEU A 267 -1.04 29.23 2.99
N GLU A 268 0.30 29.22 2.98
CA GLU A 268 1.12 30.13 3.78
C GLU A 268 1.09 31.57 3.25
N ALA A 269 0.85 31.74 1.95
CA ALA A 269 0.79 33.04 1.30
C ALA A 269 -0.58 33.75 1.41
N ALA A 270 -1.63 33.00 1.79
CA ALA A 270 -3.02 33.48 1.88
C ALA A 270 -3.37 34.03 3.26
#